data_82ea390769ada74fdca4316125a1ece6
#
_entry.id   82ea390769ada74fdca4316125a1ece6
#
_cell.length_a   1.000
_cell.length_b   1.000
_cell.length_c   1.000
_cell.angle_alpha   90.00
_cell.angle_beta   90.00
_cell.angle_gamma   90.00
#
_symmetry.space_group_name_H-M   'P 1'
#
loop_
_entity.id
_entity.type
_entity.pdbx_description
1 polymer ?
#
loop_
_entity_poly.entity_id
_entity_poly.type
_entity_poly.pdbx_seq_one_letter_code
_entity_poly.pdbx_strand_id
1 'polypeptide(L)'
;TISEMGPLLLSRLMSLTDAQEGVLNIAFRLADEEGLLLLDLKDLQAILAEMAERSAELSGKYGNVNKASVGAIQRSLLVLDQQGGSKFFGEPALKISDLMRTTTNGRGVVSVLAADKLMMSPRLYSTFLLWLMSELFEELPEVGDPDKPRLVFFFDEAHLLFDEAPKALVDRVEQVVRLIRSKGVG
;
A
#
# COMPACT_ATOMS: atom_id res chain seq x y z
N THR A 1 1.64 -4.53 5.66
CA THR A 1 0.81 -4.01 6.77
C THR A 1 0.08 -2.73 6.38
N ILE A 2 -0.85 -2.25 7.20
CA ILE A 2 -1.52 -0.96 7.05
C ILE A 2 -0.51 0.19 7.15
N SER A 3 0.41 0.11 8.12
CA SER A 3 1.46 1.13 8.31
C SER A 3 2.33 1.29 7.06
N GLU A 4 2.76 0.21 6.42
CA GLU A 4 3.59 0.24 5.20
C GLU A 4 2.84 0.77 3.98
N MET A 5 1.56 0.45 3.86
CA MET A 5 0.72 1.00 2.77
C MET A 5 0.57 2.51 2.90
N GLY A 6 0.46 3.02 4.10
CA GLY A 6 0.33 4.43 4.42
C GLY A 6 -1.04 5.05 4.08
N PRO A 7 -1.33 6.22 4.65
CA PRO A 7 -2.64 6.84 4.53
C PRO A 7 -2.97 7.29 3.10
N LEU A 8 -1.98 7.70 2.30
CA LEU A 8 -2.21 8.18 0.94
C LEU A 8 -2.71 7.07 0.00
N LEU A 9 -2.09 5.90 0.03
CA LEU A 9 -2.51 4.77 -0.82
C LEU A 9 -3.83 4.19 -0.33
N LEU A 10 -4.03 4.13 0.99
CA LEU A 10 -5.30 3.69 1.57
C LEU A 10 -6.45 4.64 1.25
N SER A 11 -6.24 5.97 1.26
CA SER A 11 -7.28 6.93 0.89
C SER A 11 -7.71 6.74 -0.56
N ARG A 12 -6.77 6.50 -1.46
CA ARG A 12 -7.05 6.18 -2.87
C ARG A 12 -7.78 4.86 -3.04
N LEU A 13 -7.32 3.80 -2.33
CA LEU A 13 -7.94 2.49 -2.35
C LEU A 13 -9.41 2.55 -1.92
N MET A 14 -9.69 3.32 -0.88
CA MET A 14 -11.04 3.52 -0.35
C MET A 14 -11.84 4.63 -1.04
N SER A 15 -11.26 5.37 -2.01
CA SER A 15 -11.87 6.52 -2.69
C SER A 15 -12.37 7.59 -1.71
N LEU A 16 -11.54 7.93 -0.74
CA LEU A 16 -11.88 8.94 0.26
C LEU A 16 -11.85 10.34 -0.34
N THR A 17 -12.67 11.22 0.21
CA THR A 17 -12.61 12.67 -0.08
C THR A 17 -11.43 13.30 0.66
N ASP A 18 -10.99 14.50 0.26
CA ASP A 18 -9.88 15.22 0.90
C ASP A 18 -10.10 15.39 2.42
N ALA A 19 -11.34 15.65 2.85
CA ALA A 19 -11.69 15.77 4.26
C ALA A 19 -11.54 14.43 5.01
N GLN A 20 -11.88 13.31 4.38
CA GLN A 20 -11.73 11.96 4.95
C GLN A 20 -10.26 11.53 4.93
N GLU A 21 -9.53 11.85 3.87
CA GLU A 21 -8.08 11.63 3.81
C GLU A 21 -7.37 12.40 4.93
N GLY A 22 -7.75 13.66 5.19
CA GLY A 22 -7.24 14.42 6.32
C GLY A 22 -7.46 13.72 7.67
N VAL A 23 -8.66 13.16 7.89
CA VAL A 23 -8.97 12.39 9.11
C VAL A 23 -8.16 11.08 9.16
N LEU A 24 -7.99 10.39 8.03
CA LEU A 24 -7.15 9.19 7.97
C LEU A 24 -5.67 9.51 8.30
N ASN A 25 -5.13 10.61 7.78
CA ASN A 25 -3.78 11.07 8.13
C ASN A 25 -3.63 11.32 9.64
N ILE A 26 -4.66 11.88 10.28
CA ILE A 26 -4.67 12.08 11.73
C ILE A 26 -4.68 10.73 12.47
N ALA A 27 -5.38 9.71 11.97
CA ALA A 27 -5.37 8.36 12.55
C ALA A 27 -3.95 7.76 12.56
N PHE A 28 -3.24 7.85 11.45
CA PHE A 28 -1.85 7.39 11.38
C PHE A 28 -0.93 8.17 12.32
N ARG A 29 -1.07 9.49 12.34
CA ARG A 29 -0.28 10.32 13.24
C ARG A 29 -0.54 10.02 14.72
N LEU A 30 -1.80 9.79 15.08
CA LEU A 30 -2.17 9.42 16.43
C LEU A 30 -1.57 8.07 16.82
N ALA A 31 -1.63 7.08 15.90
CA ALA A 31 -0.99 5.78 16.11
C ALA A 31 0.51 5.92 16.35
N ASP A 32 1.22 6.72 15.56
CA ASP A 32 2.65 6.96 15.72
C ASP A 32 2.97 7.64 17.07
N GLU A 33 2.21 8.67 17.46
CA GLU A 33 2.42 9.39 18.71
C GLU A 33 2.13 8.53 19.96
N GLU A 34 1.19 7.60 19.86
CA GLU A 34 0.84 6.67 20.93
C GLU A 34 1.63 5.34 20.86
N GLY A 35 2.51 5.17 19.88
CA GLY A 35 3.33 3.97 19.70
C GLY A 35 2.52 2.73 19.32
N LEU A 36 1.37 2.92 18.66
CA LEU A 36 0.48 1.85 18.21
C LEU A 36 0.88 1.40 16.80
N LEU A 37 0.94 0.08 16.60
CA LEU A 37 1.22 -0.50 15.29
C LEU A 37 -0.09 -0.72 14.54
N LEU A 38 -0.18 -0.22 13.31
CA LEU A 38 -1.29 -0.49 12.39
C LEU A 38 -0.89 -1.65 11.48
N LEU A 39 -1.11 -2.88 11.92
CA LEU A 39 -0.72 -4.09 11.19
C LEU A 39 -1.80 -4.52 10.21
N ASP A 40 -3.04 -4.55 10.67
CA ASP A 40 -4.18 -5.01 9.88
C ASP A 40 -5.37 -4.02 9.91
N LEU A 41 -6.48 -4.42 9.26
CA LEU A 41 -7.68 -3.58 9.20
C LEU A 41 -8.32 -3.37 10.59
N LYS A 42 -8.15 -4.30 11.52
CA LYS A 42 -8.76 -4.21 12.86
C LYS A 42 -8.07 -3.14 13.69
N ASP A 43 -6.75 -3.02 13.56
CA ASP A 43 -5.99 -1.97 14.23
C ASP A 43 -6.45 -0.59 13.75
N LEU A 44 -6.60 -0.42 12.43
CA LEU A 44 -7.13 0.83 11.88
C LEU A 44 -8.60 1.09 12.29
N GLN A 45 -9.42 0.06 12.38
CA GLN A 45 -10.78 0.19 12.90
C GLN A 45 -10.82 0.62 14.35
N ALA A 46 -9.92 0.06 15.19
CA ALA A 46 -9.84 0.38 16.60
C ALA A 46 -9.45 1.85 16.84
N ILE A 47 -8.41 2.33 16.17
CA ILE A 47 -8.00 3.73 16.32
C ILE A 47 -9.05 4.71 15.78
N LEU A 48 -9.75 4.38 14.71
CA LEU A 48 -10.86 5.19 14.20
C LEU A 48 -12.05 5.24 15.18
N ALA A 49 -12.34 4.13 15.88
CA ALA A 49 -13.36 4.11 16.91
C ALA A 49 -13.00 5.03 18.08
N GLU A 50 -11.76 4.93 18.56
CA GLU A 50 -11.22 5.81 19.60
C GLU A 50 -11.26 7.29 19.18
N MET A 51 -10.87 7.60 17.94
CA MET A 51 -10.95 8.97 17.40
C MET A 51 -12.38 9.51 17.38
N ALA A 52 -13.38 8.67 17.14
CA ALA A 52 -14.78 9.10 17.20
C ALA A 52 -15.19 9.48 18.62
N GLU A 53 -14.72 8.77 19.64
CA GLU A 53 -14.96 9.08 21.05
C GLU A 53 -14.24 10.35 21.49
N ARG A 54 -12.97 10.52 21.10
CA ARG A 54 -12.12 11.66 21.43
C ARG A 54 -12.20 12.82 20.42
N SER A 55 -13.22 12.86 19.56
CA SER A 55 -13.30 13.79 18.42
C SER A 55 -13.20 15.28 18.83
N ALA A 56 -13.74 15.68 19.97
CA ALA A 56 -13.64 17.06 20.48
C ALA A 56 -12.22 17.43 20.90
N GLU A 57 -11.55 16.55 21.61
CA GLU A 57 -10.14 16.71 22.03
C GLU A 57 -9.21 16.79 20.80
N LEU A 58 -9.35 15.80 19.90
CA LEU A 58 -8.51 15.70 18.71
C LEU A 58 -8.74 16.86 17.73
N SER A 59 -9.97 17.36 17.65
CA SER A 59 -10.26 18.56 16.85
C SER A 59 -9.55 19.82 17.37
N GLY A 60 -9.36 19.92 18.66
CA GLY A 60 -8.58 21.00 19.27
C GLY A 60 -7.10 20.92 18.95
N LYS A 61 -6.56 19.69 18.77
CA LYS A 61 -5.13 19.45 18.53
C LYS A 61 -4.76 19.45 17.05
N TYR A 62 -5.56 18.80 16.21
CA TYR A 62 -5.23 18.51 14.80
C TYR A 62 -6.14 19.20 13.79
N GLY A 63 -7.14 19.91 14.23
CA GLY A 63 -8.18 20.47 13.36
C GLY A 63 -9.43 19.59 13.30
N ASN A 64 -10.34 19.88 12.39
CA ASN A 64 -11.67 19.29 12.36
C ASN A 64 -11.67 17.76 12.18
N VAL A 65 -11.78 17.03 13.29
CA VAL A 65 -12.02 15.59 13.33
C VAL A 65 -13.51 15.36 13.59
N ASN A 66 -14.31 15.25 12.52
CA ASN A 66 -15.75 15.04 12.70
C ASN A 66 -16.13 13.55 12.62
N LYS A 67 -17.11 13.16 13.47
CA LYS A 67 -17.61 11.78 13.54
C LYS A 67 -18.18 11.27 12.21
N ALA A 68 -18.69 12.16 11.37
CA ALA A 68 -19.25 11.78 10.06
C ALA A 68 -18.14 11.27 9.11
N SER A 69 -16.98 11.95 9.08
CA SER A 69 -15.82 11.51 8.30
C SER A 69 -15.25 10.20 8.84
N VAL A 70 -15.10 10.06 10.16
CA VAL A 70 -14.68 8.80 10.78
C VAL A 70 -15.61 7.66 10.39
N GLY A 71 -16.92 7.85 10.54
CA GLY A 71 -17.91 6.83 10.16
C GLY A 71 -17.91 6.50 8.66
N ALA A 72 -17.58 7.47 7.79
CA ALA A 72 -17.43 7.20 6.37
C ALA A 72 -16.21 6.31 6.08
N ILE A 73 -15.06 6.58 6.73
CA ILE A 73 -13.86 5.75 6.60
C ILE A 73 -14.13 4.33 7.11
N GLN A 74 -14.78 4.19 8.27
CA GLN A 74 -15.16 2.88 8.81
C GLN A 74 -16.03 2.07 7.85
N ARG A 75 -17.02 2.71 7.18
CA ARG A 75 -17.83 2.03 6.15
C ARG A 75 -16.99 1.60 4.95
N SER A 76 -16.05 2.42 4.51
CA SER A 76 -15.14 2.07 3.42
C SER A 76 -14.21 0.90 3.79
N LEU A 77 -13.77 0.82 5.06
CA LEU A 77 -13.01 -0.32 5.57
C LEU A 77 -13.83 -1.62 5.56
N LEU A 78 -15.12 -1.57 5.89
CA LEU A 78 -15.99 -2.75 5.78
C LEU A 78 -16.11 -3.25 4.35
N VAL A 79 -16.22 -2.34 3.38
CA VAL A 79 -16.23 -2.72 1.95
C VAL A 79 -14.90 -3.34 1.55
N LEU A 80 -13.78 -2.76 1.98
CA LEU A 80 -12.45 -3.28 1.72
C LEU A 80 -12.24 -4.67 2.33
N ASP A 81 -12.73 -4.90 3.54
CA ASP A 81 -12.69 -6.20 4.19
C ASP A 81 -13.46 -7.27 3.39
N GLN A 82 -14.66 -6.95 2.93
CA GLN A 82 -15.46 -7.82 2.06
C GLN A 82 -14.76 -8.14 0.72
N GLN A 83 -13.93 -7.25 0.23
CA GLN A 83 -13.11 -7.45 -0.97
C GLN A 83 -11.82 -8.26 -0.72
N GLY A 84 -11.63 -8.76 0.49
CA GLY A 84 -10.48 -9.57 0.87
C GLY A 84 -9.36 -8.82 1.57
N GLY A 85 -9.60 -7.58 1.98
CA GLY A 85 -8.62 -6.74 2.68
C GLY A 85 -8.05 -7.40 3.94
N SER A 86 -8.86 -8.10 4.72
CA SER A 86 -8.40 -8.84 5.91
C SER A 86 -7.44 -10.00 5.61
N LYS A 87 -7.38 -10.47 4.37
CA LYS A 87 -6.43 -11.49 3.92
C LYS A 87 -5.20 -10.88 3.26
N PHE A 88 -5.30 -9.61 2.90
CA PHE A 88 -4.24 -8.88 2.23
C PHE A 88 -3.37 -8.11 3.22
N PHE A 89 -3.97 -7.43 4.19
CA PHE A 89 -3.25 -6.69 5.22
C PHE A 89 -3.00 -7.57 6.46
N GLY A 90 -1.79 -7.49 6.99
CA GLY A 90 -1.38 -8.21 8.19
C GLY A 90 0.08 -8.66 8.14
N GLU A 91 0.43 -9.54 9.05
CA GLU A 91 1.75 -10.16 9.12
C GLU A 91 1.68 -11.64 8.69
N PRO A 92 2.76 -12.16 8.08
CA PRO A 92 4.03 -11.49 7.75
C PRO A 92 3.89 -10.53 6.57
N ALA A 93 4.49 -9.34 6.69
CA ALA A 93 4.54 -8.37 5.61
C ALA A 93 5.49 -8.83 4.49
N LEU A 94 5.16 -8.48 3.24
CA LEU A 94 6.06 -8.71 2.11
C LEU A 94 7.28 -7.78 2.22
N LYS A 95 8.47 -8.36 2.24
CA LYS A 95 9.74 -7.62 2.22
C LYS A 95 10.36 -7.71 0.83
N ILE A 96 10.76 -6.57 0.29
CA ILE A 96 11.44 -6.51 -1.03
C ILE A 96 12.72 -7.36 -1.04
N SER A 97 13.48 -7.37 0.04
CA SER A 97 14.67 -8.20 0.20
C SER A 97 14.40 -9.70 0.03
N ASP A 98 13.20 -10.17 0.37
CA ASP A 98 12.82 -11.57 0.19
C ASP A 98 12.63 -11.97 -1.28
N LEU A 99 12.29 -11.00 -2.14
CA LEU A 99 12.19 -11.21 -3.58
C LEU A 99 13.57 -11.32 -4.26
N MET A 100 14.62 -10.82 -3.61
CA MET A 100 16.01 -10.82 -4.16
C MET A 100 16.89 -11.93 -3.60
N ARG A 101 16.31 -12.91 -2.91
CA ARG A 101 17.07 -14.02 -2.35
C ARG A 101 17.74 -14.87 -3.43
N THR A 102 18.93 -15.38 -3.08
CA THR A 102 19.64 -16.37 -3.88
C THR A 102 19.70 -17.71 -3.15
N THR A 103 19.78 -18.77 -3.90
CA THR A 103 20.02 -20.13 -3.39
C THR A 103 21.49 -20.31 -3.01
N THR A 104 21.82 -21.39 -2.28
CA THR A 104 23.18 -21.71 -1.84
C THR A 104 24.17 -21.88 -3.00
N ASN A 105 23.69 -22.18 -4.21
CA ASN A 105 24.50 -22.29 -5.42
C ASN A 105 24.56 -20.98 -6.24
N GLY A 106 24.12 -19.86 -5.67
CA GLY A 106 24.20 -18.53 -6.27
C GLY A 106 23.15 -18.23 -7.34
N ARG A 107 22.14 -19.09 -7.51
CA ARG A 107 21.02 -18.80 -8.44
C ARG A 107 19.97 -17.97 -7.74
N GLY A 108 19.35 -17.04 -8.49
CA GLY A 108 18.20 -16.27 -8.01
C GLY A 108 17.00 -17.18 -7.70
N VAL A 109 16.23 -16.81 -6.68
CA VAL A 109 14.96 -17.47 -6.36
C VAL A 109 13.88 -16.91 -7.25
N VAL A 110 13.06 -17.78 -7.85
CA VAL A 110 11.87 -17.38 -8.60
C VAL A 110 10.71 -17.31 -7.61
N SER A 111 10.13 -16.11 -7.46
CA SER A 111 8.92 -15.87 -6.66
C SER A 111 7.72 -15.75 -7.58
N VAL A 112 6.65 -16.47 -7.31
CA VAL A 112 5.40 -16.40 -8.08
C VAL A 112 4.30 -15.84 -7.20
N LEU A 113 3.77 -14.68 -7.59
CA LEU A 113 2.58 -14.11 -6.97
C LEU A 113 1.34 -14.68 -7.68
N ALA A 114 0.61 -15.54 -6.99
CA ALA A 114 -0.70 -16.00 -7.46
C ALA A 114 -1.73 -14.89 -7.24
N ALA A 115 -1.99 -14.09 -8.27
CA ALA A 115 -2.82 -12.88 -8.19
C ALA A 115 -4.28 -13.10 -8.60
N ASP A 116 -4.72 -14.33 -8.86
CA ASP A 116 -6.06 -14.68 -9.29
C ASP A 116 -7.16 -14.07 -8.42
N LYS A 117 -7.03 -14.18 -7.11
CA LYS A 117 -7.98 -13.58 -6.15
C LYS A 117 -7.83 -12.06 -6.03
N LEU A 118 -6.61 -11.56 -6.13
CA LEU A 118 -6.32 -10.14 -6.05
C LEU A 118 -6.87 -9.39 -7.28
N MET A 119 -6.78 -10.01 -8.45
CA MET A 119 -7.33 -9.48 -9.71
C MET A 119 -8.86 -9.39 -9.71
N MET A 120 -9.56 -10.17 -8.86
CA MET A 120 -11.01 -10.00 -8.65
C MET A 120 -11.38 -8.69 -7.96
N SER A 121 -10.41 -7.98 -7.39
CA SER A 121 -10.54 -6.63 -6.80
C SER A 121 -9.59 -5.67 -7.50
N PRO A 122 -9.93 -5.10 -8.67
CA PRO A 122 -9.01 -4.32 -9.49
C PRO A 122 -8.35 -3.14 -8.74
N ARG A 123 -9.10 -2.51 -7.83
CA ARG A 123 -8.55 -1.44 -6.97
C ARG A 123 -7.47 -1.93 -6.02
N LEU A 124 -7.70 -3.06 -5.37
CA LEU A 124 -6.74 -3.64 -4.44
C LEU A 124 -5.48 -4.08 -5.20
N TYR A 125 -5.66 -4.70 -6.37
CA TYR A 125 -4.56 -5.10 -7.25
C TYR A 125 -3.72 -3.90 -7.71
N SER A 126 -4.36 -2.86 -8.24
CA SER A 126 -3.65 -1.66 -8.70
C SER A 126 -2.97 -0.91 -7.54
N THR A 127 -3.58 -0.85 -6.37
CA THR A 127 -2.96 -0.23 -5.19
C THR A 127 -1.75 -1.04 -4.70
N PHE A 128 -1.86 -2.36 -4.69
CA PHE A 128 -0.73 -3.25 -4.35
C PHE A 128 0.44 -3.04 -5.30
N LEU A 129 0.19 -2.99 -6.60
CA LEU A 129 1.26 -2.77 -7.58
C LEU A 129 1.89 -1.38 -7.44
N LEU A 130 1.08 -0.36 -7.17
CA LEU A 130 1.59 0.98 -6.93
C LEU A 130 2.47 1.03 -5.68
N TRP A 131 2.06 0.37 -4.60
CA TRP A 131 2.85 0.22 -3.39
C TRP A 131 4.15 -0.53 -3.69
N LEU A 132 4.07 -1.71 -4.32
CA LEU A 132 5.23 -2.53 -4.66
C LEU A 132 6.26 -1.76 -5.50
N MET A 133 5.80 -1.02 -6.51
CA MET A 133 6.67 -0.20 -7.35
C MET A 133 7.31 0.95 -6.57
N SER A 134 6.59 1.55 -5.63
CA SER A 134 7.11 2.62 -4.78
C SER A 134 8.17 2.10 -3.80
N GLU A 135 7.91 0.97 -3.14
CA GLU A 135 8.87 0.31 -2.25
C GLU A 135 10.16 -0.09 -2.98
N LEU A 136 10.03 -0.68 -4.17
CA LEU A 136 11.20 -1.01 -4.99
C LEU A 136 12.03 0.23 -5.31
N PHE A 137 11.38 1.35 -5.59
CA PHE A 137 12.07 2.60 -5.90
C PHE A 137 12.74 3.20 -4.67
N GLU A 138 12.13 3.08 -3.50
CA GLU A 138 12.63 3.67 -2.25
C GLU A 138 13.70 2.81 -1.58
N GLU A 139 13.48 1.51 -1.47
CA GLU A 139 14.39 0.61 -0.74
C GLU A 139 15.66 0.23 -1.52
N LEU A 140 15.58 0.17 -2.86
CA LEU A 140 16.73 -0.28 -3.63
C LEU A 140 17.76 0.85 -3.82
N PRO A 141 19.05 0.57 -3.53
CA PRO A 141 20.10 1.54 -3.76
C PRO A 141 20.37 1.72 -5.26
N GLU A 142 20.85 2.90 -5.63
CA GLU A 142 21.38 3.14 -6.96
C GLU A 142 22.62 2.27 -7.19
N VAL A 143 22.59 1.48 -8.27
CA VAL A 143 23.71 0.57 -8.63
C VAL A 143 24.29 0.86 -10.02
N GLY A 144 23.78 1.89 -10.70
CA GLY A 144 24.14 2.22 -12.06
C GLY A 144 23.49 1.30 -13.08
N ASP A 145 24.23 0.91 -14.10
CA ASP A 145 23.78 -0.01 -15.17
C ASP A 145 24.59 -1.32 -15.08
N PRO A 146 24.21 -2.25 -14.19
CA PRO A 146 24.93 -3.50 -14.03
C PRO A 146 24.71 -4.42 -15.23
N ASP A 147 25.73 -5.27 -15.54
CA ASP A 147 25.65 -6.24 -16.64
C ASP A 147 24.47 -7.22 -16.52
N LYS A 148 24.01 -7.45 -15.29
CA LYS A 148 22.87 -8.33 -15.00
C LYS A 148 21.95 -7.69 -14.00
N PRO A 149 20.62 -7.74 -14.21
CA PRO A 149 19.67 -7.23 -13.24
C PRO A 149 19.73 -8.03 -11.93
N ARG A 150 19.47 -7.35 -10.82
CA ARG A 150 19.36 -7.96 -9.48
C ARG A 150 17.98 -8.58 -9.25
N LEU A 151 16.97 -8.01 -9.90
CA LEU A 151 15.58 -8.45 -9.82
C LEU A 151 14.94 -8.25 -11.20
N VAL A 152 14.12 -9.19 -11.63
CA VAL A 152 13.35 -9.09 -12.88
C VAL A 152 11.90 -9.37 -12.59
N PHE A 153 11.01 -8.49 -13.06
CA PHE A 153 9.56 -8.66 -12.98
C PHE A 153 9.00 -9.14 -14.30
N PHE A 154 8.17 -10.16 -14.23
CA PHE A 154 7.34 -10.59 -15.34
C PHE A 154 5.88 -10.38 -14.96
N PHE A 155 5.18 -9.57 -15.73
CA PHE A 155 3.75 -9.36 -15.60
C PHE A 155 3.04 -10.20 -16.69
N ASP A 156 2.36 -11.23 -16.25
CA ASP A 156 1.40 -11.92 -17.12
C ASP A 156 0.15 -11.04 -17.25
N GLU A 157 -0.51 -11.10 -18.40
CA GLU A 157 -1.69 -10.27 -18.71
C GLU A 157 -1.47 -8.77 -18.44
N ALA A 158 -0.31 -8.24 -18.82
CA ALA A 158 0.08 -6.85 -18.56
C ALA A 158 -0.93 -5.81 -19.08
N HIS A 159 -1.77 -6.16 -20.07
CA HIS A 159 -2.83 -5.29 -20.57
C HIS A 159 -3.84 -4.89 -19.46
N LEU A 160 -4.10 -5.75 -18.48
CA LEU A 160 -4.97 -5.43 -17.34
C LEU A 160 -4.42 -4.31 -16.46
N LEU A 161 -3.10 -4.09 -16.49
CA LEU A 161 -2.47 -2.98 -15.80
C LEU A 161 -2.71 -1.62 -16.47
N PHE A 162 -2.91 -1.63 -17.78
CA PHE A 162 -2.99 -0.41 -18.59
C PHE A 162 -4.42 -0.06 -19.00
N ASP A 163 -5.25 -1.06 -19.30
CA ASP A 163 -6.59 -0.84 -19.83
C ASP A 163 -7.62 -0.45 -18.78
N GLU A 164 -7.50 -0.99 -17.55
CA GLU A 164 -8.46 -0.75 -16.46
C GLU A 164 -7.86 0.02 -15.27
N ALA A 165 -6.57 0.32 -15.30
CA ALA A 165 -5.89 0.96 -14.18
C ALA A 165 -6.18 2.46 -14.11
N PRO A 166 -6.28 3.03 -12.90
CA PRO A 166 -6.33 4.47 -12.73
C PRO A 166 -5.11 5.15 -13.37
N LYS A 167 -5.33 6.28 -14.07
CA LYS A 167 -4.24 7.02 -14.74
C LYS A 167 -3.04 7.26 -13.83
N ALA A 168 -3.28 7.58 -12.56
CA ALA A 168 -2.22 7.81 -11.58
C ALA A 168 -1.32 6.57 -11.37
N LEU A 169 -1.86 5.35 -11.50
CA LEU A 169 -1.06 4.12 -11.46
C LEU A 169 -0.22 3.99 -12.72
N VAL A 170 -0.81 4.19 -13.90
CA VAL A 170 -0.10 4.11 -15.19
C VAL A 170 1.07 5.10 -15.20
N ASP A 171 0.82 6.36 -14.85
CA ASP A 171 1.83 7.42 -14.78
C ASP A 171 2.97 7.03 -13.81
N ARG A 172 2.64 6.41 -12.67
CA ARG A 172 3.65 5.97 -11.69
C ARG A 172 4.43 4.76 -12.18
N VAL A 173 3.79 3.77 -12.79
CA VAL A 173 4.46 2.62 -13.41
C VAL A 173 5.43 3.10 -14.49
N GLU A 174 5.01 4.00 -15.37
CA GLU A 174 5.90 4.58 -16.38
C GLU A 174 7.11 5.30 -15.76
N GLN A 175 6.89 6.09 -14.71
CA GLN A 175 7.96 6.79 -14.01
C GLN A 175 8.94 5.79 -13.39
N VAL A 176 8.43 4.78 -12.69
CA VAL A 176 9.26 3.77 -12.02
C VAL A 176 10.03 2.95 -13.04
N VAL A 177 9.38 2.46 -14.11
CA VAL A 177 10.04 1.66 -15.17
C VAL A 177 11.21 2.43 -15.81
N ARG A 178 11.10 3.74 -15.99
CA ARG A 178 12.19 4.58 -16.52
C ARG A 178 13.38 4.70 -15.56
N LEU A 179 13.12 4.72 -14.26
CA LEU A 179 14.12 5.02 -13.24
C LEU A 179 14.69 3.77 -12.57
N ILE A 180 13.93 2.67 -12.54
CA ILE A 180 14.26 1.49 -11.75
C ILE A 180 15.45 0.69 -12.33
N ARG A 181 15.78 0.93 -13.60
CA ARG A 181 16.94 0.33 -14.26
C ARG A 181 18.23 0.71 -13.53
N SER A 182 18.38 1.97 -13.09
CA SER A 182 19.54 2.41 -12.31
C SER A 182 19.69 1.70 -10.97
N LYS A 183 18.61 1.07 -10.49
CA LYS A 183 18.56 0.25 -9.28
C LYS A 183 18.76 -1.25 -9.56
N GLY A 184 19.04 -1.61 -10.81
CA GLY A 184 19.29 -2.98 -11.22
C GLY A 184 18.03 -3.85 -11.32
N VAL A 185 16.90 -3.26 -11.64
CA VAL A 185 15.62 -3.97 -11.86
C VAL A 185 15.27 -3.94 -13.35
N GLY A 186 14.88 -5.09 -13.89
CA GLY A 186 14.44 -5.30 -15.26
C GLY A 186 13.02 -5.84 -15.34
#